data_4237504da8d6c089d9539daa4bc247a5
#
_entry.id   4237504da8d6c089d9539daa4bc247a5
#
_cell.length_a   1.000
_cell.length_b   1.000
_cell.length_c   1.000
_cell.angle_alpha   90.00
_cell.angle_beta   90.00
_cell.angle_gamma   90.00
#
_symmetry.space_group_name_H-M   'P 1'
#
loop_
_entity.id
_entity.type
_entity.pdbx_description
1 polymer ?
#
loop_
_entity_poly.entity_id
_entity_poly.type
_entity_poly.pdbx_seq_one_letter_code
_entity_poly.pdbx_strand_id
1 'polypeptide(L)'
;TEADDNEVKRRTGAASAWIRQAFEEARQTNARGIFILFHANPGFEFVKGSHARLGFDEIIELLENESAQYSKPILLAHGDSHRFRVDKPLRSHSNQTINHVTRVETFGSSNVHWIRIAVDPLSDEVFSIQKQIIKKNR
;
A
#
# COMPACT_ATOMS: atom_id res chain seq x y z
N THR A 1 -18.64 18.81 -4.09
CA THR A 1 -20.09 18.92 -3.78
C THR A 1 -20.50 17.85 -2.78
N GLU A 2 -21.67 17.99 -2.14
CA GLU A 2 -22.22 16.99 -1.21
C GLU A 2 -22.35 15.60 -1.88
N ALA A 3 -22.66 15.57 -3.17
CA ALA A 3 -22.71 14.32 -3.94
C ALA A 3 -21.33 13.68 -4.07
N ASP A 4 -20.29 14.47 -4.29
CA ASP A 4 -18.92 13.99 -4.38
C ASP A 4 -18.43 13.46 -3.02
N ASP A 5 -18.76 14.17 -1.95
CA ASP A 5 -18.39 13.77 -0.57
C ASP A 5 -19.06 12.45 -0.17
N ASN A 6 -20.33 12.27 -0.54
CA ASN A 6 -21.08 11.02 -0.34
C ASN A 6 -20.49 9.85 -1.14
N GLU A 7 -20.06 10.11 -2.39
CA GLU A 7 -19.42 9.09 -3.22
C GLU A 7 -18.06 8.66 -2.64
N VAL A 8 -17.23 9.62 -2.24
CA VAL A 8 -15.93 9.34 -1.57
C VAL A 8 -16.16 8.50 -0.32
N LYS A 9 -17.10 8.90 0.54
CA LYS A 9 -17.41 8.16 1.78
C LYS A 9 -17.86 6.73 1.50
N ARG A 10 -18.72 6.54 0.49
CA ARG A 10 -19.20 5.21 0.08
C ARG A 10 -18.06 4.32 -0.41
N ARG A 11 -17.17 4.86 -1.26
CA ARG A 11 -16.00 4.14 -1.79
C ARG A 11 -15.00 3.79 -0.70
N THR A 12 -14.69 4.73 0.18
CA THR A 12 -13.79 4.53 1.31
C THR A 12 -14.32 3.43 2.24
N GLY A 13 -15.63 3.45 2.54
CA GLY A 13 -16.26 2.41 3.35
C GLY A 13 -16.18 1.02 2.72
N ALA A 14 -16.39 0.90 1.40
CA ALA A 14 -16.27 -0.37 0.68
C ALA A 14 -14.81 -0.85 0.65
N ALA A 15 -13.84 0.03 0.40
CA ALA A 15 -12.41 -0.30 0.41
C ALA A 15 -11.96 -0.74 1.81
N SER A 16 -12.39 -0.02 2.86
CA SER A 16 -12.10 -0.37 4.26
C SER A 16 -12.66 -1.75 4.63
N ALA A 17 -13.86 -2.07 4.21
CA ALA A 17 -14.46 -3.39 4.44
C ALA A 17 -13.65 -4.51 3.76
N TRP A 18 -13.22 -4.27 2.53
CA TRP A 18 -12.43 -5.23 1.76
C TRP A 18 -11.04 -5.47 2.36
N ILE A 19 -10.37 -4.40 2.81
CA ILE A 19 -9.09 -4.50 3.50
C ILE A 19 -9.23 -5.35 4.78
N ARG A 20 -10.24 -5.07 5.64
CA ARG A 20 -10.49 -5.87 6.84
C ARG A 20 -10.72 -7.35 6.54
N GLN A 21 -11.52 -7.63 5.52
CA GLN A 21 -11.79 -9.00 5.08
C GLN A 21 -10.52 -9.72 4.63
N ALA A 22 -9.66 -9.05 3.84
CA ALA A 22 -8.40 -9.62 3.37
C ALA A 22 -7.44 -9.96 4.54
N PHE A 23 -7.32 -9.09 5.53
CA PHE A 23 -6.52 -9.35 6.72
C PHE A 23 -7.10 -10.47 7.58
N GLU A 24 -8.42 -10.52 7.74
CA GLU A 24 -9.10 -11.59 8.49
C GLU A 24 -8.90 -12.95 7.82
N GLU A 25 -9.10 -13.04 6.51
CA GLU A 25 -8.83 -14.26 5.74
C GLU A 25 -7.37 -14.70 5.84
N ALA A 26 -6.43 -13.75 5.75
CA ALA A 26 -5.01 -14.03 5.89
C ALA A 26 -4.66 -14.60 7.27
N ARG A 27 -5.30 -14.11 8.33
CA ARG A 27 -5.15 -14.66 9.69
C ARG A 27 -5.73 -16.06 9.79
N GLN A 28 -6.96 -16.26 9.30
CA GLN A 28 -7.66 -17.55 9.37
C GLN A 28 -6.96 -18.66 8.58
N THR A 29 -6.43 -18.33 7.41
CA THR A 29 -5.71 -19.28 6.54
C THR A 29 -4.23 -19.40 6.89
N ASN A 30 -3.75 -18.64 7.86
CA ASN A 30 -2.32 -18.56 8.20
C ASN A 30 -1.46 -18.16 6.99
N ALA A 31 -1.95 -17.29 6.12
CA ALA A 31 -1.27 -16.86 4.89
C ALA A 31 0.15 -16.37 5.19
N ARG A 32 1.08 -16.59 4.26
CA ARG A 32 2.51 -16.21 4.41
C ARG A 32 2.76 -14.72 4.23
N GLY A 33 1.85 -14.00 3.57
CA GLY A 33 1.93 -12.57 3.35
C GLY A 33 0.66 -12.03 2.71
N ILE A 34 0.54 -10.70 2.65
CA ILE A 34 -0.58 -10.00 2.01
C ILE A 34 -0.02 -9.07 0.94
N PHE A 35 -0.59 -9.11 -0.25
CA PHE A 35 -0.29 -8.19 -1.34
C PHE A 35 -1.51 -7.33 -1.65
N ILE A 36 -1.38 -6.01 -1.47
CA ILE A 36 -2.43 -5.03 -1.74
C ILE A 36 -1.98 -4.16 -2.91
N LEU A 37 -2.75 -4.18 -4.00
CA LEU A 37 -2.52 -3.39 -5.20
C LEU A 37 -3.62 -2.33 -5.35
N PHE A 38 -3.21 -1.08 -5.56
CA PHE A 38 -4.13 0.05 -5.80
C PHE A 38 -3.48 1.08 -6.73
N HIS A 39 -4.25 2.02 -7.26
CA HIS A 39 -3.71 3.00 -8.22
C HIS A 39 -3.18 4.25 -7.54
N ALA A 40 -4.02 4.89 -6.72
CA ALA A 40 -3.74 6.21 -6.17
C ALA A 40 -2.59 6.21 -5.16
N ASN A 41 -1.80 7.29 -5.13
CA ASN A 41 -0.87 7.55 -4.04
C ASN A 41 -1.63 8.11 -2.82
N PRO A 42 -1.71 7.39 -1.69
CA PRO A 42 -2.45 7.86 -0.51
C PRO A 42 -1.75 8.98 0.26
N GLY A 43 -0.53 9.31 -0.12
CA GLY A 43 0.24 10.35 0.57
C GLY A 43 0.76 9.93 1.95
N PHE A 44 1.26 8.71 2.07
CA PHE A 44 1.82 8.17 3.32
C PHE A 44 2.87 9.08 3.97
N GLU A 45 3.62 9.85 3.19
CA GLU A 45 4.66 10.78 3.62
C GLU A 45 4.14 12.08 4.22
N PHE A 46 2.86 12.38 4.08
CA PHE A 46 2.26 13.62 4.56
C PHE A 46 1.60 13.44 5.94
N VAL A 47 1.45 14.54 6.64
CA VAL A 47 0.82 14.58 7.96
C VAL A 47 -0.69 14.28 7.83
N LYS A 48 -1.23 13.52 8.78
CA LYS A 48 -2.67 13.25 8.90
C LYS A 48 -3.46 14.58 8.91
N GLY A 49 -4.58 14.60 8.19
CA GLY A 49 -5.44 15.77 8.03
C GLY A 49 -4.94 16.82 7.03
N SER A 50 -3.75 16.62 6.42
CA SER A 50 -3.27 17.51 5.37
C SER A 50 -4.07 17.33 4.07
N HIS A 51 -4.13 18.38 3.24
CA HIS A 51 -4.80 18.32 1.95
C HIS A 51 -4.26 17.19 1.04
N ALA A 52 -2.96 16.89 1.14
CA ALA A 52 -2.32 15.84 0.36
C ALA A 52 -2.71 14.41 0.78
N ARG A 53 -3.32 14.25 1.96
CA ARG A 53 -3.88 12.97 2.46
C ARG A 53 -5.40 12.94 2.49
N LEU A 54 -6.03 14.01 2.04
CA LEU A 54 -7.48 14.14 2.11
C LEU A 54 -8.19 12.97 1.41
N GLY A 55 -9.07 12.29 2.13
CA GLY A 55 -9.78 11.10 1.67
C GLY A 55 -9.05 9.77 1.88
N PHE A 56 -7.77 9.76 2.30
CA PHE A 56 -7.00 8.54 2.55
C PHE A 56 -6.64 8.29 4.02
N ASP A 57 -6.89 9.24 4.91
CA ASP A 57 -6.54 9.11 6.33
C ASP A 57 -7.14 7.85 6.97
N GLU A 58 -8.42 7.56 6.71
CA GLU A 58 -9.11 6.36 7.22
C GLU A 58 -8.48 5.07 6.69
N ILE A 59 -8.11 5.02 5.42
CA ILE A 59 -7.47 3.86 4.81
C ILE A 59 -6.06 3.64 5.38
N ILE A 60 -5.29 4.70 5.57
CA ILE A 60 -3.94 4.60 6.13
C ILE A 60 -3.99 4.14 7.59
N GLU A 61 -4.89 4.71 8.41
CA GLU A 61 -5.09 4.27 9.79
C GLU A 61 -5.53 2.81 9.87
N LEU A 62 -6.41 2.39 8.99
CA LEU A 62 -6.83 0.99 8.92
C LEU A 62 -5.64 0.07 8.59
N LEU A 63 -4.84 0.43 7.59
CA LEU A 63 -3.64 -0.34 7.22
C LEU A 63 -2.63 -0.40 8.37
N GLU A 64 -2.43 0.70 9.10
CA GLU A 64 -1.57 0.74 10.29
C GLU A 64 -2.07 -0.20 11.40
N ASN A 65 -3.36 -0.14 11.70
CA ASN A 65 -3.99 -0.96 12.74
C ASN A 65 -3.97 -2.45 12.39
N GLU A 66 -4.35 -2.82 11.18
CA GLU A 66 -4.37 -4.21 10.72
C GLU A 66 -2.94 -4.78 10.63
N SER A 67 -2.00 -3.99 10.12
CA SER A 67 -0.59 -4.38 10.01
C SER A 67 0.06 -4.58 11.39
N ALA A 68 -0.32 -3.80 12.39
CA ALA A 68 0.18 -3.98 13.76
C ALA A 68 -0.23 -5.34 14.37
N GLN A 69 -1.32 -5.93 13.88
CA GLN A 69 -1.85 -7.22 14.34
C GLN A 69 -1.44 -8.40 13.43
N TYR A 70 -0.89 -8.13 12.26
CA TYR A 70 -0.46 -9.13 11.29
C TYR A 70 1.06 -9.06 11.10
N SER A 71 1.81 -9.93 11.76
CA SER A 71 3.26 -9.86 11.87
C SER A 71 4.05 -10.40 10.67
N LYS A 72 3.36 -10.82 9.60
CA LYS A 72 4.00 -11.38 8.39
C LYS A 72 4.14 -10.32 7.30
N PRO A 73 4.96 -10.58 6.24
CA PRO A 73 5.21 -9.61 5.19
C PRO A 73 3.94 -9.09 4.51
N ILE A 74 3.86 -7.77 4.36
CA ILE A 74 2.82 -7.07 3.62
C ILE A 74 3.48 -6.24 2.54
N LEU A 75 3.01 -6.36 1.29
CA LEU A 75 3.42 -5.54 0.18
C LEU A 75 2.28 -4.62 -0.26
N LEU A 76 2.51 -3.32 -0.21
CA LEU A 76 1.64 -2.30 -0.79
C LEU A 76 2.24 -1.84 -2.11
N ALA A 77 1.53 -2.02 -3.22
CA ALA A 77 1.99 -1.57 -4.54
C ALA A 77 1.01 -0.54 -5.12
N HIS A 78 1.55 0.58 -5.59
CA HIS A 78 0.74 1.63 -6.23
C HIS A 78 1.52 2.43 -7.28
N GLY A 79 0.83 3.31 -7.98
CA GLY A 79 1.40 4.25 -8.96
C GLY A 79 1.10 5.69 -8.62
N ASP A 80 0.58 6.42 -9.60
CA ASP A 80 0.03 7.79 -9.55
C ASP A 80 1.08 8.91 -9.55
N SER A 81 2.03 8.98 -8.64
CA SER A 81 3.02 10.05 -8.62
C SER A 81 4.20 9.86 -9.57
N HIS A 82 4.21 8.78 -10.34
CA HIS A 82 5.21 8.48 -11.38
C HIS A 82 6.66 8.40 -10.88
N ARG A 83 6.85 8.11 -9.61
CA ARG A 83 8.16 8.03 -8.96
C ARG A 83 8.42 6.62 -8.45
N PHE A 84 9.45 5.96 -8.98
CA PHE A 84 9.86 4.68 -8.39
C PHE A 84 10.40 4.88 -6.98
N ARG A 85 9.82 4.13 -6.04
CA ARG A 85 10.20 4.17 -4.64
C ARG A 85 9.92 2.82 -3.96
N VAL A 86 10.81 2.41 -3.07
CA VAL A 86 10.59 1.27 -2.17
C VAL A 86 10.95 1.71 -0.77
N ASP A 87 10.02 1.65 0.17
CA ASP A 87 10.21 2.07 1.55
C ASP A 87 9.26 1.38 2.55
N LYS A 88 9.28 1.82 3.80
CA LYS A 88 8.43 1.35 4.91
C LYS A 88 7.50 2.49 5.36
N PRO A 89 6.30 2.63 4.77
CA PRO A 89 5.50 3.85 4.89
C PRO A 89 4.68 3.94 6.18
N LEU A 90 4.37 2.81 6.81
CA LEU A 90 3.42 2.76 7.93
C LEU A 90 4.09 2.90 9.29
N ARG A 91 3.35 3.50 10.23
CA ARG A 91 3.77 3.73 11.60
C ARG A 91 2.81 3.07 12.59
N SER A 92 3.35 2.57 13.69
CA SER A 92 2.55 2.13 14.82
C SER A 92 2.00 3.33 15.61
N HIS A 93 1.07 3.08 16.53
CA HIS A 93 0.58 4.10 17.46
C HIS A 93 1.68 4.78 18.28
N SER A 94 2.80 4.09 18.54
CA SER A 94 4.00 4.64 19.19
C SER A 94 4.95 5.35 18.20
N ASN A 95 4.50 5.63 16.99
CA ASN A 95 5.27 6.26 15.90
C ASN A 95 6.53 5.47 15.47
N GLN A 96 6.57 4.17 15.72
CA GLN A 96 7.65 3.29 15.26
C GLN A 96 7.31 2.75 13.87
N THR A 97 8.33 2.56 13.04
CA THR A 97 8.17 1.96 11.71
C THR A 97 7.65 0.52 11.81
N ILE A 98 6.61 0.20 11.05
CA ILE A 98 6.11 -1.18 10.91
C ILE A 98 6.98 -1.89 9.84
N ASN A 99 8.03 -2.56 10.27
CA ASN A 99 9.11 -3.05 9.39
C ASN A 99 8.71 -4.15 8.41
N HIS A 100 7.67 -4.93 8.70
CA HIS A 100 7.18 -6.00 7.82
C HIS A 100 6.23 -5.50 6.72
N VAL A 101 5.91 -4.20 6.70
CA VAL A 101 5.17 -3.57 5.60
C VAL A 101 6.13 -2.87 4.66
N THR A 102 6.12 -3.27 3.40
CA THR A 102 6.89 -2.63 2.32
C THR A 102 5.93 -1.96 1.34
N ARG A 103 6.22 -0.73 0.97
CA ARG A 103 5.59 -0.08 -0.17
C ARG A 103 6.50 -0.16 -1.39
N VAL A 104 5.92 -0.40 -2.55
CA VAL A 104 6.53 -0.12 -3.84
C VAL A 104 5.63 0.81 -4.64
N GLU A 105 6.17 1.93 -5.06
CA GLU A 105 5.55 2.82 -6.03
C GLU A 105 6.24 2.65 -7.38
N THR A 106 5.45 2.45 -8.45
CA THR A 106 5.98 2.18 -9.77
C THR A 106 6.26 3.46 -10.54
N PHE A 107 7.01 3.30 -11.62
CA PHE A 107 7.26 4.36 -12.60
C PHE A 107 5.97 4.82 -13.30
N GLY A 108 6.04 5.97 -13.93
CA GLY A 108 5.02 6.51 -14.82
C GLY A 108 5.65 7.42 -15.87
N SER A 109 4.84 8.13 -16.66
CA SER A 109 5.30 9.10 -17.63
C SER A 109 6.12 10.21 -16.94
N SER A 110 7.25 10.63 -17.48
CA SER A 110 7.94 10.31 -18.76
C SER A 110 8.88 9.07 -18.69
N ASN A 111 9.14 8.51 -17.53
CA ASN A 111 10.04 7.37 -17.35
C ASN A 111 9.23 6.07 -17.35
N VAL A 112 8.77 5.61 -18.52
CA VAL A 112 7.92 4.44 -18.65
C VAL A 112 8.75 3.16 -18.51
N HIS A 113 8.96 2.77 -17.25
CA HIS A 113 9.59 1.52 -16.86
C HIS A 113 8.56 0.66 -16.12
N TRP A 114 8.92 -0.56 -15.74
CA TRP A 114 8.03 -1.42 -14.99
C TRP A 114 8.75 -2.10 -13.82
N ILE A 115 7.99 -2.68 -12.93
CA ILE A 115 8.49 -3.45 -11.80
C ILE A 115 8.06 -4.92 -11.95
N ARG A 116 8.94 -5.82 -11.58
CA ARG A 116 8.62 -7.23 -11.39
C ARG A 116 8.52 -7.51 -9.90
N ILE A 117 7.39 -8.06 -9.49
CA ILE A 117 7.21 -8.59 -8.14
C ILE A 117 7.16 -10.12 -8.28
N ALA A 118 8.04 -10.81 -7.56
CA ALA A 118 7.96 -12.25 -7.42
C ALA A 118 7.49 -12.61 -6.01
N VAL A 119 6.69 -13.66 -5.91
CA VAL A 119 6.15 -14.19 -4.66
C VAL A 119 6.76 -15.56 -4.42
N ASP A 120 7.49 -15.72 -3.33
CA ASP A 120 8.04 -17.01 -2.89
C ASP A 120 7.56 -17.29 -1.45
N PRO A 121 6.56 -18.16 -1.27
CA PRO A 121 6.03 -18.46 0.05
C PRO A 121 7.00 -19.26 0.94
N LEU A 122 8.11 -19.74 0.40
CA LEU A 122 9.15 -20.42 1.16
C LEU A 122 10.23 -19.46 1.70
N SER A 123 10.31 -18.25 1.14
CA SER A 123 11.18 -17.19 1.62
C SER A 123 10.56 -16.46 2.83
N ASP A 124 11.38 -16.05 3.79
CA ASP A 124 10.92 -15.22 4.91
C ASP A 124 10.45 -13.84 4.46
N GLU A 125 11.04 -13.31 3.40
CA GLU A 125 10.64 -12.02 2.80
C GLU A 125 9.33 -12.12 1.99
N VAL A 126 8.96 -13.30 1.50
CA VAL A 126 7.81 -13.60 0.65
C VAL A 126 7.80 -12.83 -0.68
N PHE A 127 8.07 -11.54 -0.66
CA PHE A 127 8.01 -10.64 -1.83
C PHE A 127 9.40 -10.14 -2.22
N SER A 128 9.76 -10.26 -3.49
CA SER A 128 10.94 -9.60 -4.04
C SER A 128 10.54 -8.62 -5.14
N ILE A 129 11.21 -7.45 -5.16
CA ILE A 129 10.88 -6.33 -6.04
C ILE A 129 12.08 -6.04 -6.92
N GLN A 130 11.89 -6.04 -8.23
CA GLN A 130 12.93 -5.74 -9.22
C GLN A 130 12.45 -4.67 -10.18
N LYS A 131 13.17 -3.56 -10.26
CA LYS A 131 12.93 -2.55 -11.31
C LYS A 131 13.44 -3.04 -12.66
N GLN A 132 12.64 -2.86 -13.69
CA GLN A 132 12.95 -3.24 -15.07
C GLN A 132 13.06 -1.97 -15.93
N ILE A 133 14.28 -1.61 -16.25
CA ILE A 133 14.59 -0.36 -16.97
C ILE A 133 14.57 -0.61 -18.47
N ILE A 134 13.70 0.07 -19.17
CA ILE A 134 13.61 0.05 -20.62
C ILE A 134 14.54 1.12 -21.18
N LYS A 135 15.64 0.72 -21.81
CA LYS A 135 16.70 1.64 -22.29
C LYS A 135 16.18 2.72 -23.24
N LYS A 136 15.14 2.45 -24.01
CA LYS A 136 14.53 3.41 -24.94
C LYS A 136 13.71 4.51 -24.23
N ASN A 137 13.43 4.35 -22.95
CA ASN A 137 12.60 5.25 -22.14
C ASN A 137 13.45 6.05 -21.12
N ARG A 138 14.74 6.19 -21.40
CA ARG A 138 15.67 6.99 -20.59
C ARG A 138 15.76 8.42 -21.11
#